data_3de89fc261c6129ff282684570178a28
#
_entry.id   3de89fc261c6129ff282684570178a28
#
_cell.length_a   1.000
_cell.length_b   1.000
_cell.length_c   1.000
_cell.angle_alpha   90.00
_cell.angle_beta   90.00
_cell.angle_gamma   90.00
#
_symmetry.space_group_name_H-M   'P 1'
#
loop_
_entity.id
_entity.type
_entity.pdbx_description
1 polymer ?
#
loop_
_entity_poly.entity_id
_entity_poly.type
_entity_poly.pdbx_seq_one_letter_code
_entity_poly.pdbx_strand_id
1 'polypeptide(L)'
;MNRFFRSKSFSHVLLFCTVAVGLLVTSGVLAQRGGRWRRSVGDISVDRNGVPSWDVDKDYPGDLFTFARIRYESWPSRGGGGDWSTDYPDSDLNFSLRLQQLTSMKVNPNPVVLRLTDKKLLDYPFIYIIEPGSLEFTEEEVLALRKYCLNGGFLMVDDFWGDSQYENMRSELKRVFPDRDPFEVPLEHEIFHMVYDMKEKPQVPAINAARRGFNGQIGSFEFARDGSDTSTAHYRAITDDKGRIMVFICHNTDLGDGWEREGEDQWYFEEFSVKKAYPMGINIVTYAMTH
;
A
#
# COMPACT_ATOMS: atom_id res chain seq x y z
N MET A 1 22.74 60.23 -52.98
CA MET A 1 22.78 58.92 -53.69
C MET A 1 23.59 57.93 -52.81
N ASN A 2 22.95 57.31 -51.84
CA ASN A 2 23.59 56.30 -51.01
C ASN A 2 22.59 55.16 -50.71
N ARG A 3 22.95 53.96 -51.17
CA ARG A 3 22.13 52.76 -51.10
C ARG A 3 22.24 52.11 -49.71
N PHE A 4 21.10 51.82 -49.11
CA PHE A 4 20.98 50.93 -47.95
C PHE A 4 21.26 49.47 -48.34
N PHE A 5 22.26 48.84 -47.72
CA PHE A 5 22.39 47.40 -47.66
C PHE A 5 21.78 46.89 -46.33
N ARG A 6 20.64 46.28 -46.43
CA ARG A 6 19.98 45.61 -45.29
C ARG A 6 20.44 44.16 -45.25
N SER A 7 21.18 43.80 -44.21
CA SER A 7 21.63 42.45 -43.95
C SER A 7 20.44 41.56 -43.58
N LYS A 8 20.08 40.60 -44.44
CA LYS A 8 19.10 39.54 -44.21
C LYS A 8 19.65 38.35 -43.37
N SER A 9 20.87 38.45 -42.87
CA SER A 9 21.57 37.35 -42.22
C SER A 9 21.22 37.18 -40.73
N PHE A 10 20.71 38.24 -40.06
CA PHE A 10 20.49 38.22 -38.63
C PHE A 10 19.20 37.46 -38.21
N SER A 11 18.18 37.46 -39.07
CA SER A 11 16.89 36.83 -38.76
C SER A 11 16.93 35.28 -38.79
N HIS A 12 17.82 34.70 -39.57
CA HIS A 12 17.91 33.24 -39.71
C HIS A 12 18.68 32.59 -38.55
N VAL A 13 19.66 33.29 -37.97
CA VAL A 13 20.42 32.81 -36.81
C VAL A 13 19.54 32.82 -35.57
N LEU A 14 18.68 33.81 -35.38
CA LEU A 14 17.77 33.90 -34.24
C LEU A 14 16.68 32.83 -34.31
N LEU A 15 16.19 32.48 -35.51
CA LEU A 15 15.18 31.46 -35.71
C LEU A 15 15.75 30.03 -35.44
N PHE A 16 17.03 29.77 -35.81
CA PHE A 16 17.68 28.49 -35.55
C PHE A 16 17.97 28.28 -34.09
N CYS A 17 18.35 29.31 -33.34
CA CYS A 17 18.60 29.20 -31.89
C CYS A 17 17.30 28.94 -31.10
N THR A 18 16.17 29.59 -31.51
CA THR A 18 14.88 29.33 -30.82
C THR A 18 14.31 27.97 -31.10
N VAL A 19 14.51 27.40 -32.29
CA VAL A 19 14.09 26.02 -32.60
C VAL A 19 14.97 24.98 -31.87
N ALA A 20 16.27 25.22 -31.78
CA ALA A 20 17.19 24.31 -31.07
C ALA A 20 16.94 24.28 -29.55
N VAL A 21 16.65 25.42 -28.93
CA VAL A 21 16.26 25.53 -27.51
C VAL A 21 14.90 24.90 -27.27
N GLY A 22 13.94 25.06 -28.17
CA GLY A 22 12.62 24.42 -28.09
C GLY A 22 12.70 22.91 -28.18
N LEU A 23 13.58 22.34 -29.02
CA LEU A 23 13.80 20.89 -29.14
C LEU A 23 14.54 20.30 -27.93
N LEU A 24 15.45 21.05 -27.31
CA LEU A 24 16.14 20.59 -26.08
C LEU A 24 15.22 20.61 -24.87
N VAL A 25 14.29 21.56 -24.78
CA VAL A 25 13.31 21.61 -23.67
C VAL A 25 12.24 20.53 -23.83
N THR A 26 11.80 20.24 -25.06
CA THR A 26 10.82 19.16 -25.31
C THR A 26 11.41 17.76 -25.13
N SER A 27 12.70 17.55 -25.45
CA SER A 27 13.36 16.28 -25.19
C SER A 27 13.61 16.04 -23.69
N GLY A 28 13.84 17.09 -22.89
CA GLY A 28 13.97 16.99 -21.44
C GLY A 28 12.66 16.62 -20.74
N VAL A 29 11.53 17.16 -21.22
CA VAL A 29 10.19 16.90 -20.64
C VAL A 29 9.68 15.51 -21.05
N LEU A 30 10.03 15.00 -22.23
CA LEU A 30 9.68 13.64 -22.66
C LEU A 30 10.53 12.57 -21.99
N ALA A 31 11.77 12.87 -21.58
CA ALA A 31 12.63 11.94 -20.84
C ALA A 31 12.17 11.74 -19.39
N GLN A 32 11.45 12.69 -18.79
CA GLN A 32 10.89 12.55 -17.44
C GLN A 32 9.53 11.80 -17.40
N ARG A 33 8.86 11.61 -18.53
CA ARG A 33 7.58 10.89 -18.62
C ARG A 33 7.68 9.42 -19.04
N GLY A 34 8.88 8.93 -19.35
CA GLY A 34 9.08 7.61 -19.99
C GLY A 34 9.87 6.58 -19.20
N GLY A 35 10.07 6.71 -17.90
CA GLY A 35 10.97 5.85 -17.15
C GLY A 35 10.40 5.21 -15.90
N ARG A 36 9.21 4.59 -15.93
CA ARG A 36 8.91 3.54 -14.97
C ARG A 36 9.70 2.30 -15.37
N TRP A 37 10.97 2.26 -14.96
CA TRP A 37 11.84 1.11 -15.16
C TRP A 37 11.28 -0.07 -14.36
N ARG A 38 11.10 -1.20 -15.01
CA ARG A 38 10.95 -2.49 -14.34
C ARG A 38 12.24 -2.76 -13.55
N ARG A 39 12.27 -2.36 -12.28
CA ARG A 39 13.34 -2.76 -11.36
C ARG A 39 13.12 -4.22 -11.02
N SER A 40 14.16 -5.04 -11.16
CA SER A 40 14.12 -6.44 -10.72
C SER A 40 13.99 -6.50 -9.20
N VAL A 41 13.22 -7.49 -8.72
CA VAL A 41 12.96 -7.76 -7.30
C VAL A 41 14.27 -8.22 -6.62
N GLY A 42 15.17 -7.37 -6.30
CA GLY A 42 16.44 -7.74 -5.65
C GLY A 42 17.36 -6.56 -5.40
N ASP A 43 17.12 -5.43 -6.11
CA ASP A 43 18.01 -4.27 -6.09
C ASP A 43 17.26 -2.95 -5.81
N ILE A 44 16.19 -2.99 -5.02
CA ILE A 44 15.56 -1.75 -4.58
C ILE A 44 16.35 -1.26 -3.37
N SER A 45 17.35 -0.40 -3.62
CA SER A 45 17.86 0.44 -2.54
C SER A 45 16.70 1.36 -2.13
N VAL A 46 16.11 1.07 -0.99
CA VAL A 46 15.00 1.82 -0.44
C VAL A 46 15.57 3.17 0.02
N ASP A 47 15.17 4.25 -0.63
CA ASP A 47 15.33 5.57 -0.05
C ASP A 47 14.46 5.58 1.22
N ARG A 48 15.05 5.83 2.36
CA ARG A 48 14.34 5.76 3.64
C ARG A 48 13.61 7.06 3.98
N ASN A 49 13.64 8.07 3.12
CA ASN A 49 12.96 9.37 3.29
C ASN A 49 13.08 9.98 4.71
N GLY A 50 14.25 9.79 5.34
CA GLY A 50 14.51 10.27 6.71
C GLY A 50 14.08 9.32 7.82
N VAL A 51 13.43 8.20 7.54
CA VAL A 51 13.09 7.18 8.56
C VAL A 51 14.38 6.54 9.08
N PRO A 52 14.66 6.60 10.39
CA PRO A 52 15.90 6.06 10.93
C PRO A 52 15.98 4.54 10.78
N SER A 53 17.19 4.03 10.62
CA SER A 53 17.48 2.61 10.71
C SER A 53 17.95 2.27 12.13
N TRP A 54 17.86 1.01 12.52
CA TRP A 54 18.37 0.49 13.77
C TRP A 54 19.09 -0.84 13.58
N ASP A 55 19.96 -1.18 14.50
CA ASP A 55 20.65 -2.46 14.49
C ASP A 55 19.73 -3.58 14.96
N VAL A 56 19.78 -4.70 14.28
CA VAL A 56 19.08 -5.93 14.66
C VAL A 56 20.06 -6.95 15.23
N ASP A 57 19.58 -7.76 16.17
CA ASP A 57 20.35 -8.85 16.74
C ASP A 57 20.65 -9.90 15.66
N LYS A 58 21.93 -10.13 15.40
CA LYS A 58 22.39 -11.07 14.37
C LYS A 58 22.37 -12.52 14.83
N ASP A 59 22.30 -12.75 16.15
CA ASP A 59 22.32 -14.08 16.73
C ASP A 59 20.96 -14.79 16.58
N TYR A 60 19.88 -14.02 16.36
CA TYR A 60 18.51 -14.53 16.22
C TYR A 60 17.80 -13.96 14.98
N PRO A 61 18.30 -14.21 13.78
CA PRO A 61 17.74 -13.61 12.55
C PRO A 61 16.31 -14.10 12.22
N GLY A 62 15.90 -15.26 12.74
CA GLY A 62 14.56 -15.81 12.57
C GLY A 62 13.52 -15.26 13.56
N ASP A 63 13.93 -14.47 14.56
CA ASP A 63 13.07 -13.89 15.60
C ASP A 63 12.74 -12.41 15.32
N LEU A 64 12.66 -12.05 14.04
CA LEU A 64 12.42 -10.67 13.59
C LEU A 64 11.13 -10.61 12.79
N PHE A 65 10.22 -9.73 13.19
CA PHE A 65 9.15 -9.32 12.28
C PHE A 65 9.76 -8.52 11.12
N THR A 66 9.40 -8.87 9.89
CA THR A 66 9.76 -8.10 8.69
C THR A 66 8.47 -7.79 7.94
N PHE A 67 8.24 -6.51 7.66
CA PHE A 67 7.11 -6.12 6.81
C PHE A 67 7.33 -6.65 5.40
N ALA A 68 6.45 -7.52 4.93
CA ALA A 68 6.56 -8.18 3.63
C ALA A 68 5.40 -7.76 2.72
N ARG A 69 5.69 -6.90 1.76
CA ARG A 69 4.72 -6.41 0.76
C ARG A 69 4.68 -7.34 -0.44
N ILE A 70 3.49 -7.65 -0.92
CA ILE A 70 3.31 -8.48 -2.10
C ILE A 70 3.21 -7.61 -3.35
N ARG A 71 4.10 -7.88 -4.31
CA ARG A 71 4.00 -7.38 -5.66
C ARG A 71 3.12 -8.31 -6.49
N TYR A 72 1.97 -7.79 -6.92
CA TYR A 72 1.02 -8.47 -7.80
C TYR A 72 0.92 -7.75 -9.14
N GLU A 73 0.29 -8.39 -10.13
CA GLU A 73 -0.08 -7.76 -11.39
C GLU A 73 -1.53 -7.27 -11.33
N SER A 74 -1.81 -6.16 -12.02
CA SER A 74 -3.15 -5.57 -12.09
C SER A 74 -3.57 -5.32 -13.53
N TRP A 75 -4.87 -5.38 -13.79
CA TRP A 75 -5.43 -5.06 -15.10
C TRP A 75 -5.60 -3.54 -15.27
N PRO A 76 -4.93 -2.91 -16.25
CA PRO A 76 -5.05 -1.45 -16.47
C PRO A 76 -6.45 -0.99 -16.85
N SER A 77 -7.30 -1.90 -17.36
CA SER A 77 -8.60 -1.58 -17.95
C SER A 77 -9.79 -1.66 -16.98
N ARG A 78 -9.63 -2.15 -15.77
CA ARG A 78 -10.72 -2.32 -14.80
C ARG A 78 -10.92 -1.16 -13.84
N GLY A 79 -10.68 0.07 -14.28
CA GLY A 79 -11.16 1.25 -13.57
C GLY A 79 -10.21 1.83 -12.52
N GLY A 80 -8.91 1.61 -12.68
CA GLY A 80 -7.87 2.34 -11.96
C GLY A 80 -7.87 2.08 -10.46
N GLY A 81 -7.79 0.86 -10.05
CA GLY A 81 -7.15 0.51 -8.80
C GLY A 81 -5.68 0.92 -8.92
N GLY A 82 -5.05 1.25 -7.81
CA GLY A 82 -3.63 1.52 -7.74
C GLY A 82 -2.80 0.30 -8.08
N ASP A 83 -1.57 0.32 -7.67
CA ASP A 83 -0.72 -0.83 -7.83
C ASP A 83 -0.09 -1.23 -6.49
N TRP A 84 0.57 -2.35 -6.46
CA TRP A 84 1.26 -2.87 -5.28
C TRP A 84 2.25 -1.86 -4.65
N SER A 85 2.68 -0.84 -5.39
CA SER A 85 3.69 0.15 -4.97
C SER A 85 3.09 1.45 -4.44
N THR A 86 1.78 1.54 -4.28
CA THR A 86 1.13 2.66 -3.58
C THR A 86 1.68 2.73 -2.16
N ASP A 87 1.97 3.94 -1.68
CA ASP A 87 2.55 4.27 -0.36
C ASP A 87 3.93 3.64 -0.08
N TYR A 88 4.50 2.91 -1.02
CA TYR A 88 5.81 2.29 -0.86
C TYR A 88 6.93 3.28 -1.20
N PRO A 89 7.99 3.38 -0.39
CA PRO A 89 8.29 2.56 0.79
C PRO A 89 7.86 3.15 2.13
N ASP A 90 7.27 4.34 2.13
CA ASP A 90 7.10 5.15 3.33
C ASP A 90 6.19 4.49 4.37
N SER A 91 5.06 3.92 3.94
CA SER A 91 4.15 3.21 4.85
C SER A 91 4.83 2.03 5.54
N ASP A 92 5.60 1.22 4.80
CA ASP A 92 6.28 0.03 5.31
C ASP A 92 7.39 0.39 6.29
N LEU A 93 8.15 1.46 6.00
CA LEU A 93 9.24 1.97 6.83
C LEU A 93 8.73 2.59 8.13
N ASN A 94 7.73 3.47 8.02
CA ASN A 94 7.15 4.16 9.17
C ASN A 94 6.42 3.15 10.08
N PHE A 95 5.65 2.22 9.49
CA PHE A 95 5.00 1.19 10.28
C PHE A 95 6.00 0.32 11.02
N SER A 96 7.08 -0.14 10.35
CA SER A 96 8.15 -0.91 10.99
C SER A 96 8.80 -0.15 12.14
N LEU A 97 9.08 1.15 11.95
CA LEU A 97 9.64 2.00 13.01
C LEU A 97 8.69 2.11 14.22
N ARG A 98 7.41 2.36 13.97
CA ARG A 98 6.41 2.49 15.06
C ARG A 98 6.17 1.17 15.78
N LEU A 99 6.12 0.06 15.07
CA LEU A 99 6.02 -1.27 15.67
C LEU A 99 7.21 -1.55 16.60
N GLN A 100 8.44 -1.21 16.16
CA GLN A 100 9.65 -1.32 16.98
C GLN A 100 9.62 -0.41 18.21
N GLN A 101 9.05 0.80 18.10
CA GLN A 101 9.01 1.77 19.20
C GLN A 101 7.90 1.49 20.22
N LEU A 102 6.76 0.98 19.76
CA LEU A 102 5.54 0.90 20.56
C LEU A 102 5.27 -0.51 21.11
N THR A 103 6.08 -1.51 20.72
CA THR A 103 5.93 -2.89 21.18
C THR A 103 7.28 -3.46 21.63
N SER A 104 7.26 -4.67 22.20
CA SER A 104 8.46 -5.45 22.50
C SER A 104 8.91 -6.34 21.33
N MET A 105 8.25 -6.27 20.17
CA MET A 105 8.64 -7.03 19.00
C MET A 105 10.00 -6.57 18.49
N LYS A 106 10.83 -7.52 18.10
CA LYS A 106 12.04 -7.24 17.34
C LYS A 106 11.65 -7.07 15.88
N VAL A 107 11.92 -5.92 15.30
CA VAL A 107 11.49 -5.55 13.95
C VAL A 107 12.70 -5.32 13.05
N ASN A 108 12.65 -5.85 11.83
CA ASN A 108 13.62 -5.55 10.80
C ASN A 108 13.39 -4.11 10.28
N PRO A 109 14.40 -3.23 10.28
CA PRO A 109 14.25 -1.87 9.74
C PRO A 109 14.02 -1.82 8.23
N ASN A 110 14.25 -2.93 7.52
CA ASN A 110 14.16 -3.00 6.07
C ASN A 110 12.98 -3.90 5.67
N PRO A 111 11.88 -3.35 5.17
CA PRO A 111 10.79 -4.12 4.59
C PRO A 111 11.26 -4.86 3.34
N VAL A 112 10.53 -5.88 2.93
CA VAL A 112 10.80 -6.65 1.72
C VAL A 112 9.61 -6.63 0.77
N VAL A 113 9.91 -6.70 -0.53
CA VAL A 113 8.90 -6.87 -1.58
C VAL A 113 9.07 -8.26 -2.19
N LEU A 114 7.99 -9.04 -2.18
CA LEU A 114 7.96 -10.43 -2.65
C LEU A 114 6.86 -10.62 -3.70
N ARG A 115 7.02 -11.66 -4.52
CA ARG A 115 5.92 -12.24 -5.28
C ARG A 115 5.35 -13.43 -4.51
N LEU A 116 4.07 -13.74 -4.72
CA LEU A 116 3.46 -14.93 -4.11
C LEU A 116 4.17 -16.24 -4.48
N THR A 117 4.85 -16.26 -5.63
CA THR A 117 5.62 -17.41 -6.14
C THR A 117 7.07 -17.46 -5.65
N ASP A 118 7.52 -16.50 -4.86
CA ASP A 118 8.87 -16.47 -4.33
C ASP A 118 9.09 -17.61 -3.31
N LYS A 119 10.21 -18.30 -3.44
CA LYS A 119 10.57 -19.43 -2.54
C LYS A 119 10.68 -19.02 -1.07
N LYS A 120 11.02 -17.74 -0.82
CA LYS A 120 11.15 -17.16 0.51
C LYS A 120 9.83 -16.73 1.15
N LEU A 121 8.70 -16.83 0.43
CA LEU A 121 7.40 -16.39 0.95
C LEU A 121 7.08 -17.04 2.31
N LEU A 122 7.41 -18.30 2.47
CA LEU A 122 7.15 -19.05 3.70
C LEU A 122 8.05 -18.66 4.89
N ASP A 123 9.08 -17.85 4.66
CA ASP A 123 9.94 -17.32 5.72
C ASP A 123 9.27 -16.12 6.45
N TYR A 124 8.17 -15.59 5.90
CA TYR A 124 7.46 -14.42 6.42
C TYR A 124 6.05 -14.82 6.87
N PRO A 125 5.75 -14.78 8.16
CA PRO A 125 4.42 -15.17 8.67
C PRO A 125 3.32 -14.18 8.33
N PHE A 126 3.68 -12.91 8.01
CA PHE A 126 2.78 -11.84 7.64
C PHE A 126 3.14 -11.30 6.25
N ILE A 127 2.13 -11.15 5.39
CA ILE A 127 2.25 -10.49 4.08
C ILE A 127 1.15 -9.45 3.88
N TYR A 128 1.44 -8.41 3.09
CA TYR A 128 0.57 -7.26 2.87
C TYR A 128 0.28 -7.05 1.39
N ILE A 129 -0.98 -6.88 1.04
CA ILE A 129 -1.47 -6.46 -0.28
C ILE A 129 -2.24 -5.15 -0.11
N ILE A 130 -1.85 -4.13 -0.87
CA ILE A 130 -2.53 -2.83 -0.95
C ILE A 130 -3.26 -2.70 -2.29
N GLU A 131 -4.35 -1.93 -2.33
CA GLU A 131 -5.14 -1.57 -3.52
C GLU A 131 -5.53 -2.76 -4.42
N PRO A 132 -6.12 -3.83 -3.87
CA PRO A 132 -6.43 -5.06 -4.62
C PRO A 132 -7.59 -4.92 -5.59
N GLY A 133 -8.15 -3.71 -5.76
CA GLY A 133 -9.38 -3.47 -6.54
C GLY A 133 -9.31 -3.86 -8.01
N SER A 134 -8.10 -4.06 -8.55
CA SER A 134 -7.87 -4.51 -9.93
C SER A 134 -6.83 -5.63 -10.04
N LEU A 135 -6.45 -6.25 -8.93
CA LEU A 135 -5.50 -7.36 -8.95
C LEU A 135 -6.07 -8.58 -9.67
N GLU A 136 -5.18 -9.37 -10.25
CA GLU A 136 -5.49 -10.67 -10.84
C GLU A 136 -4.38 -11.65 -10.51
N PHE A 137 -4.73 -12.77 -9.89
CA PHE A 137 -3.77 -13.84 -9.62
C PHE A 137 -3.67 -14.82 -10.78
N THR A 138 -2.44 -15.18 -11.14
CA THR A 138 -2.18 -16.36 -11.96
C THR A 138 -2.54 -17.63 -11.20
N GLU A 139 -2.73 -18.75 -11.90
CA GLU A 139 -3.00 -20.04 -11.26
C GLU A 139 -1.87 -20.47 -10.31
N GLU A 140 -0.63 -20.13 -10.63
CA GLU A 140 0.52 -20.40 -9.77
C GLU A 140 0.46 -19.60 -8.47
N GLU A 141 0.07 -18.31 -8.54
CA GLU A 141 -0.11 -17.44 -7.38
C GLU A 141 -1.28 -17.88 -6.50
N VAL A 142 -2.39 -18.32 -7.10
CA VAL A 142 -3.53 -18.92 -6.39
C VAL A 142 -3.09 -20.10 -5.55
N LEU A 143 -2.34 -21.03 -6.14
CA LEU A 143 -1.84 -22.21 -5.43
C LEU A 143 -0.81 -21.86 -4.35
N ALA A 144 0.06 -20.91 -4.64
CA ALA A 144 1.10 -20.43 -3.70
C ALA A 144 0.45 -19.77 -2.47
N LEU A 145 -0.51 -18.85 -2.68
CA LEU A 145 -1.21 -18.15 -1.60
C LEU A 145 -2.03 -19.13 -0.74
N ARG A 146 -2.75 -20.07 -1.37
CA ARG A 146 -3.46 -21.14 -0.65
C ARG A 146 -2.52 -21.92 0.25
N LYS A 147 -1.39 -22.38 -0.30
CA LYS A 147 -0.38 -23.11 0.46
C LYS A 147 0.17 -22.27 1.60
N TYR A 148 0.49 -20.99 1.35
CA TYR A 148 1.02 -20.07 2.34
C TYR A 148 0.05 -19.95 3.54
N CYS A 149 -1.20 -19.61 3.28
CA CYS A 149 -2.21 -19.40 4.32
C CYS A 149 -2.52 -20.69 5.12
N LEU A 150 -2.65 -21.83 4.43
CA LEU A 150 -2.92 -23.12 5.10
C LEU A 150 -1.74 -23.64 5.93
N ASN A 151 -0.53 -23.14 5.70
CA ASN A 151 0.66 -23.48 6.49
C ASN A 151 1.01 -22.45 7.58
N GLY A 152 0.06 -21.61 7.98
CA GLY A 152 0.24 -20.67 9.08
C GLY A 152 0.44 -19.23 8.67
N GLY A 153 0.56 -18.94 7.38
CA GLY A 153 0.71 -17.56 6.88
C GLY A 153 -0.54 -16.71 7.09
N PHE A 154 -0.33 -15.41 7.25
CA PHE A 154 -1.38 -14.41 7.43
C PHE A 154 -1.26 -13.35 6.32
N LEU A 155 -2.36 -13.11 5.58
CA LEU A 155 -2.47 -12.06 4.58
C LEU A 155 -3.31 -10.91 5.11
N MET A 156 -2.76 -9.69 5.12
CA MET A 156 -3.51 -8.45 5.27
C MET A 156 -3.77 -7.84 3.89
N VAL A 157 -5.02 -7.41 3.66
CA VAL A 157 -5.46 -6.71 2.45
C VAL A 157 -6.03 -5.36 2.86
N ASP A 158 -5.60 -4.27 2.22
CA ASP A 158 -5.89 -2.90 2.65
C ASP A 158 -6.08 -1.95 1.46
N ASP A 159 -6.62 -0.77 1.73
CA ASP A 159 -6.78 0.37 0.82
C ASP A 159 -7.53 0.03 -0.48
N PHE A 160 -8.81 -0.22 -0.35
CA PHE A 160 -9.71 -0.32 -1.51
C PHE A 160 -11.14 0.05 -1.12
N TRP A 161 -11.87 0.62 -2.09
CA TRP A 161 -13.09 1.35 -1.80
C TRP A 161 -14.23 0.96 -2.75
N GLY A 162 -15.41 0.71 -2.15
CA GLY A 162 -16.63 0.43 -2.86
C GLY A 162 -16.82 -1.03 -3.27
N ASP A 163 -18.01 -1.30 -3.80
CA ASP A 163 -18.47 -2.68 -4.06
C ASP A 163 -17.71 -3.34 -5.20
N SER A 164 -17.40 -2.60 -6.27
CA SER A 164 -16.73 -3.19 -7.44
C SER A 164 -15.32 -3.67 -7.12
N GLN A 165 -14.56 -2.92 -6.31
CA GLN A 165 -13.23 -3.31 -5.89
C GLN A 165 -13.28 -4.49 -4.92
N TYR A 166 -14.26 -4.48 -4.01
CA TYR A 166 -14.49 -5.60 -3.10
C TYR A 166 -14.81 -6.90 -3.85
N GLU A 167 -15.73 -6.85 -4.82
CA GLU A 167 -16.09 -8.04 -5.59
C GLU A 167 -14.94 -8.57 -6.46
N ASN A 168 -14.08 -7.69 -6.99
CA ASN A 168 -12.86 -8.14 -7.68
C ASN A 168 -11.97 -8.93 -6.71
N MET A 169 -11.60 -8.35 -5.58
CA MET A 169 -10.75 -8.98 -4.57
C MET A 169 -11.38 -10.27 -4.03
N ARG A 170 -12.70 -10.24 -3.72
CA ARG A 170 -13.44 -11.43 -3.26
C ARG A 170 -13.41 -12.56 -4.28
N SER A 171 -13.58 -12.23 -5.57
CA SER A 171 -13.55 -13.23 -6.65
C SER A 171 -12.18 -13.90 -6.79
N GLU A 172 -11.10 -13.14 -6.62
CA GLU A 172 -9.74 -13.68 -6.63
C GLU A 172 -9.48 -14.56 -5.38
N LEU A 173 -9.93 -14.13 -4.21
CA LEU A 173 -9.84 -14.96 -3.00
C LEU A 173 -10.71 -16.23 -3.08
N LYS A 174 -11.83 -16.20 -3.81
CA LYS A 174 -12.65 -17.39 -4.06
C LYS A 174 -11.93 -18.44 -4.92
N ARG A 175 -11.04 -18.03 -5.81
CA ARG A 175 -10.13 -18.96 -6.53
C ARG A 175 -9.11 -19.58 -5.57
N VAL A 176 -8.63 -18.81 -4.60
CA VAL A 176 -7.70 -19.29 -3.57
C VAL A 176 -8.42 -20.25 -2.62
N PHE A 177 -9.60 -19.92 -2.14
CA PHE A 177 -10.39 -20.69 -1.16
C PHE A 177 -11.81 -20.97 -1.69
N PRO A 178 -12.00 -21.97 -2.56
CA PRO A 178 -13.30 -22.22 -3.23
C PRO A 178 -14.45 -22.54 -2.27
N ASP A 179 -14.15 -23.08 -1.11
CA ASP A 179 -15.08 -23.50 -0.06
C ASP A 179 -15.34 -22.46 1.03
N ARG A 180 -14.71 -21.27 0.94
CA ARG A 180 -14.77 -20.22 1.96
C ARG A 180 -15.19 -18.88 1.34
N ASP A 181 -15.90 -18.08 2.13
CA ASP A 181 -16.20 -16.69 1.80
C ASP A 181 -15.75 -15.78 2.96
N PRO A 182 -15.35 -14.53 2.68
CA PRO A 182 -15.07 -13.56 3.74
C PRO A 182 -16.34 -13.28 4.56
N PHE A 183 -16.19 -13.24 5.88
CA PHE A 183 -17.24 -12.83 6.80
C PHE A 183 -16.84 -11.57 7.57
N GLU A 184 -17.83 -10.78 7.98
CA GLU A 184 -17.58 -9.57 8.78
C GLU A 184 -17.13 -9.96 10.18
N VAL A 185 -15.94 -9.48 10.60
CA VAL A 185 -15.39 -9.74 11.93
C VAL A 185 -16.05 -8.80 12.94
N PRO A 186 -16.69 -9.32 13.99
CA PRO A 186 -17.31 -8.48 15.01
C PRO A 186 -16.27 -7.69 15.80
N LEU A 187 -16.64 -6.51 16.32
CA LEU A 187 -15.71 -5.63 17.06
C LEU A 187 -15.17 -6.30 18.33
N GLU A 188 -15.92 -7.23 18.90
CA GLU A 188 -15.56 -7.99 20.10
C GLU A 188 -14.48 -9.05 19.84
N HIS A 189 -14.12 -9.29 18.58
CA HIS A 189 -13.05 -10.24 18.22
C HIS A 189 -11.70 -9.73 18.72
N GLU A 190 -10.90 -10.63 19.27
CA GLU A 190 -9.61 -10.33 19.90
C GLU A 190 -8.64 -9.52 19.00
N ILE A 191 -8.70 -9.65 17.67
CA ILE A 191 -7.87 -8.89 16.75
C ILE A 191 -8.00 -7.36 16.93
N PHE A 192 -9.13 -6.88 17.43
CA PHE A 192 -9.34 -5.46 17.75
C PHE A 192 -8.83 -5.07 19.14
N HIS A 193 -8.32 -6.03 19.93
CA HIS A 193 -7.97 -5.85 21.34
C HIS A 193 -6.61 -6.43 21.74
N MET A 194 -5.76 -6.80 20.77
CA MET A 194 -4.48 -7.46 21.02
C MET A 194 -3.51 -6.63 21.88
N VAL A 195 -3.32 -5.35 21.50
CA VAL A 195 -2.47 -4.37 22.19
C VAL A 195 -3.27 -3.12 22.53
N TYR A 196 -4.02 -2.64 21.58
CA TYR A 196 -4.91 -1.49 21.71
C TYR A 196 -6.36 -1.95 21.74
N ASP A 197 -7.11 -1.46 22.72
CA ASP A 197 -8.53 -1.76 22.88
C ASP A 197 -9.37 -0.83 22.00
N MET A 198 -9.61 -1.24 20.75
CA MET A 198 -10.37 -0.47 19.78
C MET A 198 -11.85 -0.38 20.20
N LYS A 199 -12.41 0.84 20.21
CA LYS A 199 -13.80 1.09 20.58
C LYS A 199 -14.74 1.13 19.38
N GLU A 200 -14.19 1.19 18.20
CA GLU A 200 -14.88 1.17 16.90
C GLU A 200 -13.98 0.54 15.85
N LYS A 201 -14.53 0.11 14.75
CA LYS A 201 -13.77 -0.28 13.56
C LYS A 201 -13.21 0.99 12.92
N PRO A 202 -11.89 1.19 12.90
CA PRO A 202 -11.33 2.45 12.45
C PRO A 202 -11.52 2.63 10.94
N GLN A 203 -11.82 3.87 10.53
CA GLN A 203 -11.83 4.26 9.13
C GLN A 203 -10.80 5.36 8.94
N VAL A 204 -9.90 5.15 7.99
CA VAL A 204 -8.80 6.05 7.63
C VAL A 204 -8.93 6.33 6.14
N PRO A 205 -9.12 7.58 5.71
CA PRO A 205 -9.12 7.97 4.30
C PRO A 205 -7.73 8.48 3.91
N ALA A 206 -7.44 8.56 2.61
CA ALA A 206 -6.30 9.33 2.13
C ALA A 206 -6.38 10.79 2.62
N ILE A 207 -5.23 11.42 2.86
CA ILE A 207 -5.14 12.77 3.40
C ILE A 207 -5.95 13.80 2.60
N ASN A 208 -5.97 13.65 1.26
CA ASN A 208 -6.72 14.56 0.39
C ASN A 208 -8.23 14.37 0.52
N ALA A 209 -8.71 13.18 0.81
CA ALA A 209 -10.11 12.90 1.07
C ALA A 209 -10.51 13.42 2.46
N ALA A 210 -9.67 13.19 3.47
CA ALA A 210 -9.84 13.72 4.82
C ALA A 210 -10.01 15.25 4.85
N ARG A 211 -9.17 15.97 4.11
CA ARG A 211 -9.21 17.45 4.04
C ARG A 211 -10.41 17.99 3.27
N ARG A 212 -10.86 17.30 2.23
CA ARG A 212 -12.00 17.76 1.43
C ARG A 212 -13.32 17.66 2.17
N GLY A 213 -13.51 16.62 2.98
CA GLY A 213 -14.71 16.36 3.74
C GLY A 213 -16.01 16.48 2.94
N PHE A 214 -17.11 16.11 3.52
CA PHE A 214 -18.43 16.39 2.95
C PHE A 214 -19.09 17.54 3.73
N ASN A 215 -19.53 18.61 3.04
CA ASN A 215 -20.17 19.80 3.65
C ASN A 215 -19.31 20.49 4.74
N GLY A 216 -17.99 20.54 4.58
CA GLY A 216 -17.09 21.18 5.54
C GLY A 216 -16.83 20.36 6.81
N GLN A 217 -17.32 19.15 6.88
CA GLN A 217 -16.92 18.17 7.91
C GLN A 217 -15.70 17.40 7.48
N ILE A 218 -14.86 17.02 8.44
CA ILE A 218 -13.73 16.14 8.21
C ILE A 218 -14.22 14.85 7.57
N GLY A 219 -13.67 14.49 6.40
CA GLY A 219 -13.97 13.23 5.73
C GLY A 219 -13.33 12.06 6.47
N SER A 220 -14.07 10.99 6.69
CA SER A 220 -13.54 9.73 7.22
C SER A 220 -13.42 8.64 6.14
N PHE A 221 -13.88 8.91 4.93
CA PHE A 221 -13.93 7.94 3.83
C PHE A 221 -13.65 8.59 2.47
N GLU A 222 -13.38 7.77 1.48
CA GLU A 222 -13.22 8.13 0.08
C GLU A 222 -14.46 7.75 -0.73
N PHE A 223 -14.67 8.47 -1.84
CA PHE A 223 -15.76 8.13 -2.74
C PHE A 223 -15.35 6.99 -3.67
N ALA A 224 -16.13 5.92 -3.68
CA ALA A 224 -15.97 4.85 -4.65
C ALA A 224 -16.24 5.34 -6.08
N ARG A 225 -15.48 4.82 -7.04
CA ARG A 225 -15.66 5.16 -8.46
C ARG A 225 -16.96 4.62 -9.06
N ASP A 226 -17.47 3.53 -8.51
CA ASP A 226 -18.75 2.92 -8.88
C ASP A 226 -19.96 3.57 -8.22
N GLY A 227 -19.73 4.55 -7.33
CA GLY A 227 -20.77 5.28 -6.60
C GLY A 227 -21.39 4.51 -5.44
N SER A 228 -20.86 3.35 -5.05
CA SER A 228 -21.28 2.63 -3.86
C SER A 228 -20.97 3.39 -2.56
N ASP A 229 -21.68 3.07 -1.50
CA ASP A 229 -21.50 3.69 -0.19
C ASP A 229 -20.22 3.18 0.48
N THR A 230 -19.32 4.10 0.78
CA THR A 230 -18.03 3.83 1.42
C THR A 230 -17.94 4.41 2.84
N SER A 231 -19.06 4.93 3.36
CA SER A 231 -19.08 5.61 4.66
C SER A 231 -18.84 4.69 5.87
N THR A 232 -18.84 3.38 5.65
CA THR A 232 -18.60 2.37 6.68
C THR A 232 -17.38 1.53 6.34
N ALA A 233 -16.40 1.48 7.26
CA ALA A 233 -15.28 0.56 7.16
C ALA A 233 -15.73 -0.87 7.49
N HIS A 234 -15.28 -1.82 6.68
CA HIS A 234 -15.55 -3.24 6.85
C HIS A 234 -14.25 -4.01 7.10
N TYR A 235 -14.24 -4.76 8.18
CA TYR A 235 -13.15 -5.66 8.51
C TYR A 235 -13.64 -7.08 8.39
N ARG A 236 -13.19 -7.79 7.35
CA ARG A 236 -13.63 -9.15 7.05
C ARG A 236 -12.49 -10.14 7.15
N ALA A 237 -12.80 -11.40 7.33
CA ALA A 237 -11.80 -12.44 7.44
C ALA A 237 -12.20 -13.71 6.68
N ILE A 238 -11.17 -14.47 6.28
CA ILE A 238 -11.26 -15.89 5.93
C ILE A 238 -10.44 -16.66 6.98
N THR A 239 -11.04 -17.68 7.59
CA THR A 239 -10.40 -18.49 8.63
C THR A 239 -10.06 -19.89 8.13
N ASP A 240 -9.11 -20.54 8.78
CA ASP A 240 -8.90 -21.97 8.66
C ASP A 240 -9.96 -22.79 9.44
N ASP A 241 -9.84 -24.12 9.42
CA ASP A 241 -10.79 -25.03 10.09
C ASP A 241 -10.74 -24.96 11.63
N LYS A 242 -9.73 -24.28 12.18
CA LYS A 242 -9.57 -24.06 13.62
C LYS A 242 -10.04 -22.68 14.07
N GLY A 243 -10.49 -21.85 13.14
CA GLY A 243 -10.93 -20.48 13.39
C GLY A 243 -9.83 -19.42 13.38
N ARG A 244 -8.56 -19.78 13.08
CA ARG A 244 -7.47 -18.82 12.93
C ARG A 244 -7.69 -18.01 11.64
N ILE A 245 -7.55 -16.69 11.72
CA ILE A 245 -7.62 -15.81 10.55
C ILE A 245 -6.41 -16.07 9.64
N MET A 246 -6.69 -16.41 8.39
CA MET A 246 -5.71 -16.56 7.32
C MET A 246 -5.61 -15.32 6.46
N VAL A 247 -6.75 -14.68 6.20
CA VAL A 247 -6.85 -13.44 5.42
C VAL A 247 -7.66 -12.44 6.20
N PHE A 248 -7.13 -11.24 6.40
CA PHE A 248 -7.80 -10.14 7.04
C PHE A 248 -7.94 -8.97 6.06
N ILE A 249 -9.14 -8.49 5.87
CA ILE A 249 -9.52 -7.59 4.78
C ILE A 249 -10.01 -6.28 5.38
N CYS A 250 -9.29 -5.19 5.13
CA CYS A 250 -9.63 -3.84 5.52
C CYS A 250 -10.25 -3.12 4.30
N HIS A 251 -11.57 -3.11 4.22
CA HIS A 251 -12.32 -2.55 3.10
C HIS A 251 -12.98 -1.22 3.49
N ASN A 252 -13.00 -0.25 2.58
CA ASN A 252 -13.41 1.14 2.80
C ASN A 252 -12.58 1.82 3.91
N THR A 253 -11.30 1.54 3.93
CA THR A 253 -10.30 2.16 4.80
C THR A 253 -8.94 2.02 4.18
N ASP A 254 -8.01 2.91 4.53
CA ASP A 254 -6.65 3.02 4.03
C ASP A 254 -5.71 3.20 5.24
N LEU A 255 -5.30 2.07 5.82
CA LEU A 255 -4.35 2.11 6.94
C LEU A 255 -2.95 2.49 6.44
N GLY A 256 -2.64 2.17 5.17
CA GLY A 256 -1.39 2.48 4.49
C GLY A 256 -1.10 3.97 4.44
N ASP A 257 -2.07 4.81 4.01
CA ASP A 257 -1.95 6.28 4.00
C ASP A 257 -1.74 6.83 5.43
N GLY A 258 -2.39 6.21 6.42
CA GLY A 258 -2.18 6.55 7.82
C GLY A 258 -0.76 6.28 8.32
N TRP A 259 -0.02 5.36 7.69
CA TRP A 259 1.40 5.10 8.00
C TRP A 259 2.33 5.91 7.09
N GLU A 260 1.99 6.10 5.80
CA GLU A 260 2.79 6.83 4.83
C GLU A 260 3.00 8.29 5.23
N ARG A 261 1.94 8.96 5.70
CA ARG A 261 1.89 10.42 5.86
C ARG A 261 2.48 10.93 7.19
N GLU A 262 3.36 10.16 7.81
CA GLU A 262 4.01 10.60 9.03
C GLU A 262 4.90 11.84 8.78
N GLY A 263 4.61 12.92 9.50
CA GLY A 263 5.36 14.17 9.41
C GLY A 263 4.93 15.15 8.31
N GLU A 264 4.01 14.78 7.42
CA GLU A 264 3.52 15.68 6.37
C GLU A 264 2.45 16.65 6.87
N ASP A 265 1.54 16.18 7.71
CA ASP A 265 0.42 16.96 8.23
C ASP A 265 0.12 16.59 9.69
N GLN A 266 0.37 17.51 10.60
CA GLN A 266 0.21 17.29 12.03
C GLN A 266 -1.22 16.87 12.41
N TRP A 267 -2.23 17.53 11.83
CA TRP A 267 -3.63 17.22 12.11
C TRP A 267 -4.02 15.83 11.62
N TYR A 268 -3.63 15.45 10.38
CA TYR A 268 -3.91 14.12 9.84
C TYR A 268 -3.21 13.05 10.68
N PHE A 269 -1.96 13.25 11.02
CA PHE A 269 -1.19 12.35 11.87
C PHE A 269 -1.87 12.10 13.23
N GLU A 270 -2.35 13.17 13.90
CA GLU A 270 -3.01 13.06 15.20
C GLU A 270 -4.39 12.38 15.10
N GLU A 271 -5.17 12.68 14.06
CA GLU A 271 -6.55 12.17 13.93
C GLU A 271 -6.62 10.77 13.34
N PHE A 272 -5.78 10.43 12.38
CA PHE A 272 -5.86 9.18 11.66
C PHE A 272 -4.70 8.22 11.96
N SER A 273 -3.47 8.68 11.93
CA SER A 273 -2.32 7.80 12.15
C SER A 273 -2.24 7.31 13.60
N VAL A 274 -2.16 8.23 14.55
CA VAL A 274 -1.97 7.90 15.99
C VAL A 274 -3.20 7.26 16.61
N LYS A 275 -4.41 7.75 16.27
CA LYS A 275 -5.65 7.27 16.90
C LYS A 275 -6.21 5.99 16.25
N LYS A 276 -5.89 5.73 14.97
CA LYS A 276 -6.54 4.69 14.17
C LYS A 276 -5.56 3.74 13.49
N ALA A 277 -4.75 4.23 12.55
CA ALA A 277 -3.97 3.38 11.65
C ALA A 277 -2.88 2.58 12.38
N TYR A 278 -2.06 3.23 13.23
CA TYR A 278 -1.04 2.52 14.00
C TYR A 278 -1.63 1.55 15.04
N PRO A 279 -2.62 1.94 15.86
CA PRO A 279 -3.25 1.00 16.78
C PRO A 279 -3.82 -0.23 16.10
N MET A 280 -4.53 -0.05 14.97
CA MET A 280 -5.12 -1.19 14.25
C MET A 280 -4.06 -2.06 13.59
N GLY A 281 -3.07 -1.47 12.92
CA GLY A 281 -1.98 -2.23 12.30
C GLY A 281 -1.17 -3.03 13.32
N ILE A 282 -0.87 -2.46 14.49
CA ILE A 282 -0.17 -3.15 15.58
C ILE A 282 -1.01 -4.33 16.11
N ASN A 283 -2.30 -4.15 16.27
CA ASN A 283 -3.20 -5.25 16.65
C ASN A 283 -3.18 -6.38 15.61
N ILE A 284 -3.29 -6.05 14.33
CA ILE A 284 -3.28 -7.02 13.23
C ILE A 284 -1.97 -7.81 13.22
N VAL A 285 -0.82 -7.13 13.28
CA VAL A 285 0.48 -7.80 13.28
C VAL A 285 0.67 -8.64 14.54
N THR A 286 0.24 -8.15 15.70
CA THR A 286 0.32 -8.93 16.94
C THR A 286 -0.52 -10.20 16.85
N TYR A 287 -1.73 -10.11 16.31
CA TYR A 287 -2.55 -11.30 16.04
C TYR A 287 -1.82 -12.28 15.11
N ALA A 288 -1.31 -11.80 13.98
CA ALA A 288 -0.60 -12.62 13.00
C ALA A 288 0.63 -13.35 13.56
N MET A 289 1.32 -12.73 14.54
CA MET A 289 2.54 -13.28 15.14
C MET A 289 2.26 -14.22 16.32
N THR A 290 1.01 -14.29 16.80
CA THR A 290 0.67 -15.09 17.99
C THR A 290 -0.33 -16.23 17.72
N HIS A 291 -0.90 -16.27 16.51
CA HIS A 291 -1.88 -17.28 16.08
C HIS A 291 -1.44 -17.97 14.78
#